data_4a87835dbee02760ce080b900c18748a
#
_entry.id   4a87835dbee02760ce080b900c18748a
#
_cell.length_a   1.000
_cell.length_b   1.000
_cell.length_c   1.000
_cell.angle_alpha   90.00
_cell.angle_beta   90.00
_cell.angle_gamma   90.00
#
_symmetry.space_group_name_H-M   'P 1'
#
loop_
_entity.id
_entity.type
_entity.pdbx_description
1 polymer ?
#
loop_
_entity_poly.entity_id
_entity_poly.type
_entity_poly.pdbx_seq_one_letter_code
_entity_poly.pdbx_strand_id
1 'polypeptide(L)'
;MAFLPVLTPWASFSATGQLYTQEPQPVQSSTATWTVVWTDRLSACDSYRAKAYKVEAVPGRLGEFFAWVAYDLILFEEGSIANMTASLIGNVFSFKPLKAARLEDIRIPVAYIKTFKGPPTGLIVERERLDKFGRPLLGATTKPKLGLSARNYGRVIYEGLKGGLDFMKDDENINSQPFMHWRDRFLYVMDGVNKAQAVTGEVKGSYLNVTAGTMEQMYERAEFARDLGSVIVMVDLVIGYTAIQSMAEWCRKNDMIMHMHRAGHGTYTRQKNHGVSFRVIAKWLRLAGCDHLHTGTAVGKLEGDPMTVQGYYNVCRDSYTKTDLQRGLFFDMDWADTKKVMPVASGGIHAGQMHQLIDLFGDDVVLQFGGGTIGHPQGIQAGAVANRVALECMVKARNEGKNILEEGPTILKNAAKTCGPLQAALDTWGDISFNYQSTDSSDYAVTPSVA
;
A
#
# COMPACT_ATOMS: atom_id res chain seq x y z
N MET A 1 -9.22 18.59 -4.59
CA MET A 1 -9.44 18.45 -6.03
C MET A 1 -9.38 16.99 -6.37
N ALA A 2 -10.42 16.45 -6.97
CA ALA A 2 -10.44 15.06 -7.44
C ALA A 2 -10.30 15.05 -8.96
N PHE A 3 -9.67 14.02 -9.48
CA PHE A 3 -9.42 13.84 -10.89
C PHE A 3 -10.21 12.64 -11.40
N LEU A 4 -11.13 12.87 -12.32
CA LEU A 4 -11.99 11.84 -12.91
C LEU A 4 -11.83 11.86 -14.43
N PRO A 5 -11.60 10.73 -15.10
CA PRO A 5 -11.82 10.65 -16.53
C PRO A 5 -13.34 10.63 -16.75
N VAL A 6 -13.87 11.65 -17.40
CA VAL A 6 -15.29 11.81 -17.65
C VAL A 6 -15.63 11.87 -19.11
N LEU A 7 -16.66 11.27 -19.42
CA LEU A 7 -17.10 10.75 -20.67
C LEU A 7 -17.94 11.66 -21.57
N THR A 8 -18.27 12.86 -21.15
CA THR A 8 -19.02 13.78 -22.03
C THR A 8 -18.61 15.22 -21.77
N PRO A 9 -18.49 16.05 -22.84
CA PRO A 9 -18.10 17.46 -22.70
C PRO A 9 -19.09 18.35 -21.94
N TRP A 10 -20.22 17.82 -21.55
CA TRP A 10 -21.38 18.59 -21.07
C TRP A 10 -21.86 18.19 -19.67
N ALA A 11 -21.01 17.57 -18.88
CA ALA A 11 -21.38 17.14 -17.54
C ALA A 11 -20.90 18.12 -16.48
N SER A 12 -21.80 18.58 -15.62
CA SER A 12 -21.47 19.25 -14.36
C SER A 12 -21.71 18.31 -13.18
N PHE A 13 -20.86 18.38 -12.15
CA PHE A 13 -20.98 17.59 -10.96
C PHE A 13 -21.54 18.41 -9.81
N SER A 14 -22.47 17.86 -9.04
CA SER A 14 -22.86 18.45 -7.76
C SER A 14 -21.88 18.06 -6.65
N ALA A 15 -21.93 18.77 -5.56
CA ALA A 15 -21.16 18.50 -4.35
C ALA A 15 -21.42 17.11 -3.76
N THR A 16 -22.55 16.48 -4.08
CA THR A 16 -22.91 15.13 -3.67
C THR A 16 -22.46 14.06 -4.66
N GLY A 17 -21.59 14.42 -5.63
CA GLY A 17 -21.13 13.51 -6.68
C GLY A 17 -22.18 13.18 -7.74
N GLN A 18 -23.27 13.93 -7.80
CA GLN A 18 -24.30 13.73 -8.83
C GLN A 18 -23.92 14.41 -10.14
N LEU A 19 -24.11 13.69 -11.24
CA LEU A 19 -23.84 14.16 -12.60
C LEU A 19 -25.09 14.85 -13.19
N TYR A 20 -24.91 16.07 -13.70
CA TYR A 20 -25.94 16.75 -14.46
C TYR A 20 -25.48 16.88 -15.93
N THR A 21 -26.29 16.49 -16.88
CA THR A 21 -26.08 16.78 -18.30
C THR A 21 -26.88 18.03 -18.69
N GLN A 22 -26.41 18.80 -19.65
CA GLN A 22 -27.06 20.06 -20.07
C GLN A 22 -28.37 19.86 -20.84
N GLU A 23 -28.62 18.68 -21.38
CA GLU A 23 -29.91 18.39 -22.04
C GLU A 23 -30.87 17.76 -21.03
N PRO A 24 -32.10 18.28 -20.89
CA PRO A 24 -33.06 17.73 -19.97
C PRO A 24 -33.52 16.37 -20.44
N GLN A 25 -32.95 15.32 -19.86
CA GLN A 25 -33.51 13.98 -19.92
C GLN A 25 -34.62 13.86 -18.85
N PRO A 26 -35.67 13.03 -19.08
CA PRO A 26 -36.78 12.93 -18.14
C PRO A 26 -36.42 12.62 -16.68
N VAL A 27 -35.29 11.92 -16.47
CA VAL A 27 -34.71 11.63 -15.14
C VAL A 27 -34.04 12.86 -14.52
N GLN A 28 -33.55 13.80 -15.33
CA GLN A 28 -32.87 15.01 -14.87
C GLN A 28 -33.84 16.08 -14.42
N SER A 29 -35.02 16.15 -15.06
CA SER A 29 -36.06 17.06 -14.61
C SER A 29 -36.54 16.74 -13.20
N SER A 30 -36.57 15.47 -12.81
CA SER A 30 -36.96 15.06 -11.45
C SER A 30 -35.87 15.44 -10.42
N THR A 31 -34.57 15.30 -10.74
CA THR A 31 -33.45 15.65 -9.82
C THR A 31 -33.28 17.17 -9.75
N ALA A 32 -33.39 17.86 -10.88
CA ALA A 32 -33.38 19.32 -10.90
C ALA A 32 -34.59 19.90 -10.19
N THR A 33 -35.77 19.27 -10.31
CA THR A 33 -36.98 19.67 -9.62
C THR A 33 -36.90 19.54 -8.11
N TRP A 34 -36.16 18.53 -7.60
CA TRP A 34 -35.91 18.37 -6.17
C TRP A 34 -35.09 19.51 -5.58
N THR A 35 -34.11 19.99 -6.29
CA THR A 35 -33.27 21.11 -5.83
C THR A 35 -33.92 22.49 -6.01
N VAL A 36 -34.84 22.63 -6.96
CA VAL A 36 -35.53 23.90 -7.25
C VAL A 36 -36.73 24.15 -6.31
N VAL A 37 -37.37 23.10 -5.81
CA VAL A 37 -38.54 23.22 -4.91
C VAL A 37 -38.27 23.96 -3.61
N TRP A 38 -36.99 24.04 -3.18
CA TRP A 38 -36.62 24.63 -1.89
C TRP A 38 -36.14 26.08 -1.95
N THR A 39 -35.93 26.67 -3.14
CA THR A 39 -35.20 27.93 -3.24
C THR A 39 -35.74 28.93 -4.25
N ASP A 40 -36.96 28.89 -4.63
CA ASP A 40 -37.64 29.79 -5.58
C ASP A 40 -36.94 29.99 -6.93
N ARG A 41 -35.63 30.08 -7.03
CA ARG A 41 -34.91 30.33 -8.29
C ARG A 41 -33.47 29.82 -8.31
N LEU A 42 -32.83 29.62 -7.16
CA LEU A 42 -31.48 29.08 -7.03
C LEU A 42 -31.52 27.92 -6.06
N SER A 43 -30.95 26.80 -6.49
CA SER A 43 -30.77 25.66 -5.60
C SER A 43 -29.80 26.02 -4.48
N ALA A 44 -30.08 25.62 -3.26
CA ALA A 44 -29.12 25.71 -2.14
C ALA A 44 -27.81 24.98 -2.45
N CYS A 45 -27.83 24.05 -3.41
CA CYS A 45 -26.66 23.32 -3.85
C CYS A 45 -25.78 24.09 -4.82
N ASP A 46 -26.23 25.20 -5.43
CA ASP A 46 -25.49 25.89 -6.50
C ASP A 46 -24.14 26.42 -6.05
N SER A 47 -24.04 26.90 -4.81
CA SER A 47 -22.78 27.36 -4.19
C SER A 47 -21.81 26.21 -3.87
N TYR A 48 -22.30 24.99 -3.77
CA TYR A 48 -21.54 23.79 -3.39
C TYR A 48 -21.25 22.85 -4.54
N ARG A 49 -21.66 23.20 -5.76
CA ARG A 49 -21.38 22.37 -6.95
C ARG A 49 -19.90 22.24 -7.21
N ALA A 50 -19.45 21.01 -7.43
CA ALA A 50 -18.13 20.74 -7.94
C ALA A 50 -17.95 21.38 -9.33
N LYS A 51 -16.75 21.90 -9.61
CA LYS A 51 -16.44 22.62 -10.84
C LYS A 51 -15.35 21.86 -11.62
N ALA A 52 -15.70 21.37 -12.81
CA ALA A 52 -14.69 20.92 -13.76
C ALA A 52 -14.02 22.17 -14.35
N TYR A 53 -12.74 22.35 -14.05
CA TYR A 53 -11.98 23.52 -14.50
C TYR A 53 -11.00 23.22 -15.62
N LYS A 54 -10.76 21.95 -15.91
CA LYS A 54 -9.92 21.49 -17.01
C LYS A 54 -10.44 20.14 -17.51
N VAL A 55 -10.55 19.98 -18.83
CA VAL A 55 -10.91 18.72 -19.48
C VAL A 55 -9.98 18.53 -20.69
N GLU A 56 -9.36 17.36 -20.80
CA GLU A 56 -8.44 17.00 -21.88
C GLU A 56 -8.76 15.60 -22.39
N ALA A 57 -8.67 15.39 -23.71
CA ALA A 57 -8.81 14.04 -24.27
C ALA A 57 -7.65 13.13 -23.81
N VAL A 58 -7.96 11.88 -23.55
CA VAL A 58 -6.92 10.87 -23.24
C VAL A 58 -6.22 10.50 -24.55
N PRO A 59 -4.89 10.68 -24.66
CA PRO A 59 -4.16 10.35 -25.87
C PRO A 59 -4.34 8.89 -26.27
N GLY A 60 -4.68 8.65 -27.53
CA GLY A 60 -4.88 7.30 -28.08
C GLY A 60 -6.17 6.58 -27.65
N ARG A 61 -7.08 7.24 -26.91
CA ARG A 61 -8.35 6.67 -26.47
C ARG A 61 -9.54 7.54 -26.90
N LEU A 62 -10.22 7.11 -27.94
CA LEU A 62 -11.36 7.84 -28.46
C LEU A 62 -12.53 7.82 -27.46
N GLY A 63 -13.06 9.02 -27.13
CA GLY A 63 -14.21 9.17 -26.23
C GLY A 63 -13.87 9.10 -24.73
N GLU A 64 -12.58 9.01 -24.36
CA GLU A 64 -12.12 9.12 -22.97
C GLU A 64 -11.51 10.50 -22.71
N PHE A 65 -11.75 11.04 -21.52
CA PHE A 65 -11.29 12.38 -21.13
C PHE A 65 -10.75 12.36 -19.72
N PHE A 66 -9.71 13.12 -19.47
CA PHE A 66 -9.30 13.54 -18.13
C PHE A 66 -10.08 14.79 -17.74
N ALA A 67 -10.67 14.80 -16.55
CA ALA A 67 -11.34 15.96 -16.00
C ALA A 67 -10.78 16.31 -14.62
N TRP A 68 -10.33 17.54 -14.46
CA TRP A 68 -9.93 18.10 -13.17
C TRP A 68 -11.13 18.78 -12.54
N VAL A 69 -11.56 18.26 -11.39
CA VAL A 69 -12.78 18.69 -10.70
C VAL A 69 -12.43 19.26 -9.33
N ALA A 70 -12.85 20.48 -9.06
CA ALA A 70 -12.69 21.14 -7.77
C ALA A 70 -13.95 21.00 -6.92
N TYR A 71 -13.79 20.57 -5.70
CA TYR A 71 -14.81 20.53 -4.65
C TYR A 71 -14.51 21.59 -3.61
N ASP A 72 -15.54 22.25 -3.08
CA ASP A 72 -15.40 23.15 -1.94
C ASP A 72 -15.02 22.34 -0.69
N LEU A 73 -14.06 22.84 0.09
CA LEU A 73 -13.57 22.13 1.27
C LEU A 73 -14.64 21.96 2.35
N ILE A 74 -15.56 22.89 2.45
CA ILE A 74 -16.67 22.85 3.42
C ILE A 74 -17.59 21.63 3.29
N LEU A 75 -17.49 20.90 2.17
CA LEU A 75 -18.29 19.70 1.92
C LEU A 75 -17.77 18.45 2.64
N PHE A 76 -16.59 18.53 3.21
CA PHE A 76 -15.91 17.37 3.79
C PHE A 76 -15.84 17.49 5.31
N GLU A 77 -16.24 16.41 5.98
CA GLU A 77 -16.10 16.26 7.42
C GLU A 77 -14.61 16.15 7.80
N GLU A 78 -14.19 16.95 8.75
CA GLU A 78 -12.81 16.98 9.24
C GLU A 78 -12.38 15.60 9.79
N GLY A 79 -11.21 15.13 9.39
CA GLY A 79 -10.63 13.89 9.88
C GLY A 79 -11.36 12.60 9.45
N SER A 80 -12.26 12.64 8.46
CA SER A 80 -13.09 11.50 8.06
C SER A 80 -12.76 11.01 6.65
N ILE A 81 -12.04 9.90 6.53
CA ILE A 81 -11.85 9.24 5.22
C ILE A 81 -13.15 8.65 4.70
N ALA A 82 -14.01 8.14 5.59
CA ALA A 82 -15.29 7.58 5.19
C ALA A 82 -16.19 8.64 4.51
N ASN A 83 -16.25 9.85 5.07
CA ASN A 83 -17.00 10.94 4.45
C ASN A 83 -16.36 11.38 3.12
N MET A 84 -15.02 11.53 3.07
CA MET A 84 -14.33 11.88 1.84
C MET A 84 -14.60 10.87 0.72
N THR A 85 -14.49 9.57 1.02
CA THR A 85 -14.73 8.52 0.02
C THR A 85 -16.18 8.50 -0.44
N ALA A 86 -17.14 8.60 0.48
CA ALA A 86 -18.58 8.67 0.14
C ALA A 86 -18.88 9.87 -0.76
N SER A 87 -18.26 11.02 -0.51
CA SER A 87 -18.46 12.24 -1.30
C SER A 87 -17.84 12.17 -2.69
N LEU A 88 -16.69 11.52 -2.85
CA LEU A 88 -15.97 11.45 -4.13
C LEU A 88 -16.38 10.28 -5.02
N ILE A 89 -16.58 9.08 -4.43
CA ILE A 89 -16.84 7.85 -5.18
C ILE A 89 -18.16 7.16 -4.83
N GLY A 90 -19.03 7.79 -4.04
CA GLY A 90 -20.26 7.18 -3.54
C GLY A 90 -21.18 6.69 -4.66
N ASN A 91 -21.96 7.60 -5.25
CA ASN A 91 -22.98 7.21 -6.24
C ASN A 91 -22.57 7.44 -7.69
N VAL A 92 -21.68 8.39 -7.97
CA VAL A 92 -21.35 8.85 -9.33
C VAL A 92 -20.90 7.70 -10.25
N PHE A 93 -20.18 6.74 -9.69
CA PHE A 93 -19.65 5.58 -10.42
C PHE A 93 -20.73 4.60 -10.91
N SER A 94 -21.95 4.70 -10.37
CA SER A 94 -23.11 3.86 -10.75
C SER A 94 -24.09 4.57 -11.66
N PHE A 95 -23.83 5.80 -12.09
CA PHE A 95 -24.79 6.56 -12.89
C PHE A 95 -24.85 6.05 -14.33
N LYS A 96 -26.05 5.81 -14.84
CA LYS A 96 -26.29 5.32 -16.22
C LYS A 96 -25.64 6.17 -17.31
N PRO A 97 -25.58 7.51 -17.23
CA PRO A 97 -24.93 8.34 -18.25
C PRO A 97 -23.42 8.15 -18.32
N LEU A 98 -22.79 7.69 -17.23
CA LEU A 98 -21.38 7.39 -17.18
C LEU A 98 -21.12 5.96 -17.64
N LYS A 99 -20.51 5.79 -18.82
CA LYS A 99 -20.08 4.46 -19.29
C LYS A 99 -19.00 3.88 -18.39
N ALA A 100 -18.08 4.71 -17.94
CA ALA A 100 -17.04 4.38 -16.98
C ALA A 100 -16.53 5.67 -16.31
N ALA A 101 -16.01 5.57 -15.09
CA ALA A 101 -15.34 6.65 -14.38
C ALA A 101 -14.23 6.09 -13.51
N ARG A 102 -13.06 6.73 -13.54
CA ARG A 102 -11.93 6.35 -12.69
C ARG A 102 -11.42 7.57 -11.92
N LEU A 103 -11.28 7.43 -10.61
CA LEU A 103 -10.62 8.42 -9.79
C LEU A 103 -9.11 8.18 -9.86
N GLU A 104 -8.40 8.97 -10.68
CA GLU A 104 -6.98 8.78 -10.93
C GLU A 104 -6.11 9.34 -9.81
N ASP A 105 -6.40 10.56 -9.37
CA ASP A 105 -5.63 11.20 -8.31
C ASP A 105 -6.48 12.21 -7.54
N ILE A 106 -6.00 12.61 -6.37
CA ILE A 106 -6.59 13.68 -5.55
C ILE A 106 -5.51 14.61 -5.04
N ARG A 107 -5.83 15.91 -5.00
CA ARG A 107 -5.07 16.91 -4.27
C ARG A 107 -5.86 17.31 -3.03
N ILE A 108 -5.26 17.15 -1.88
CA ILE A 108 -5.87 17.47 -0.60
C ILE A 108 -5.18 18.71 -0.03
N PRO A 109 -5.90 19.80 0.31
CA PRO A 109 -5.28 21.01 0.84
C PRO A 109 -4.74 20.77 2.25
N VAL A 110 -3.65 21.46 2.59
CA VAL A 110 -2.98 21.38 3.89
C VAL A 110 -3.94 21.58 5.06
N ALA A 111 -4.89 22.50 4.93
CA ALA A 111 -5.89 22.75 5.98
C ALA A 111 -6.71 21.50 6.32
N TYR A 112 -7.03 20.67 5.30
CA TYR A 112 -7.76 19.43 5.54
C TYR A 112 -6.84 18.27 5.96
N ILE A 113 -5.61 18.20 5.42
CA ILE A 113 -4.61 17.22 5.86
C ILE A 113 -4.38 17.31 7.37
N LYS A 114 -4.29 18.52 7.91
CA LYS A 114 -4.07 18.77 9.35
C LYS A 114 -5.20 18.30 10.26
N THR A 115 -6.36 17.99 9.73
CA THR A 115 -7.47 17.41 10.51
C THR A 115 -7.27 15.90 10.78
N PHE A 116 -6.34 15.27 10.06
CA PHE A 116 -6.00 13.84 10.23
C PHE A 116 -4.77 13.68 11.11
N LYS A 117 -4.76 12.64 11.93
CA LYS A 117 -3.60 12.32 12.79
C LYS A 117 -2.48 11.57 12.06
N GLY A 118 -2.78 10.97 10.90
CA GLY A 118 -1.83 10.21 10.09
C GLY A 118 -1.27 8.96 10.77
N PRO A 119 -0.09 8.47 10.36
CA PRO A 119 0.52 7.26 10.90
C PRO A 119 0.73 7.32 12.41
N PRO A 120 0.40 6.24 13.16
CA PRO A 120 0.62 6.18 14.61
C PRO A 120 2.06 6.44 15.02
N THR A 121 2.99 5.70 14.44
CA THR A 121 4.43 5.75 14.75
C THR A 121 5.20 6.58 13.72
N GLY A 122 5.03 6.25 12.44
CA GLY A 122 5.77 6.83 11.32
C GLY A 122 7.18 6.27 11.17
N LEU A 123 7.70 6.37 9.96
CA LEU A 123 8.92 5.73 9.49
C LEU A 123 10.16 6.01 10.36
N ILE A 124 10.35 7.25 10.81
CA ILE A 124 11.56 7.64 11.56
C ILE A 124 11.58 6.99 12.93
N VAL A 125 10.49 7.12 13.69
CA VAL A 125 10.39 6.55 15.05
C VAL A 125 10.41 5.02 14.99
N GLU A 126 9.87 4.42 13.93
CA GLU A 126 9.96 2.97 13.71
C GLU A 126 11.41 2.51 13.58
N ARG A 127 12.23 3.19 12.78
CA ARG A 127 13.64 2.86 12.63
C ARG A 127 14.42 2.98 13.95
N GLU A 128 14.12 4.00 14.73
CA GLU A 128 14.69 4.18 16.07
C GLU A 128 14.33 3.02 17.00
N ARG A 129 13.06 2.60 17.02
CA ARG A 129 12.60 1.48 17.85
C ARG A 129 13.17 0.13 17.44
N LEU A 130 13.37 -0.07 16.15
CA LEU A 130 13.93 -1.31 15.61
C LEU A 130 15.45 -1.34 15.65
N ASP A 131 16.09 -0.19 15.88
CA ASP A 131 17.53 0.01 15.75
C ASP A 131 18.05 -0.45 14.37
N LYS A 132 17.42 0.02 13.28
CA LYS A 132 17.68 -0.39 11.91
C LYS A 132 17.83 0.81 10.99
N PHE A 133 19.07 1.10 10.60
CA PHE A 133 19.40 2.26 9.77
C PHE A 133 20.22 1.87 8.54
N GLY A 134 20.20 2.72 7.50
CA GLY A 134 21.06 2.64 6.33
C GLY A 134 20.86 1.42 5.43
N ARG A 135 19.73 0.73 5.53
CA ARG A 135 19.35 -0.39 4.69
C ARG A 135 17.85 -0.62 4.63
N PRO A 136 17.32 -1.28 3.60
CA PRO A 136 15.98 -1.84 3.62
C PRO A 136 15.75 -2.80 4.79
N LEU A 137 14.51 -2.88 5.24
CA LEU A 137 14.08 -3.92 6.17
C LEU A 137 13.74 -5.20 5.39
N LEU A 138 14.02 -6.36 5.97
CA LEU A 138 13.72 -7.66 5.37
C LEU A 138 12.55 -8.32 6.05
N GLY A 139 11.61 -8.83 5.26
CA GLY A 139 10.48 -9.60 5.77
C GLY A 139 10.16 -10.82 4.94
N ALA A 140 9.32 -11.70 5.48
CA ALA A 140 8.72 -12.80 4.75
C ALA A 140 7.31 -13.10 5.25
N THR A 141 6.40 -13.44 4.33
CA THR A 141 5.08 -13.96 4.68
C THR A 141 5.19 -15.44 4.97
N THR A 142 4.63 -15.90 6.08
CA THR A 142 4.65 -17.31 6.50
C THR A 142 3.95 -18.20 5.47
N LYS A 143 4.61 -19.27 5.07
CA LYS A 143 4.10 -20.32 4.19
C LYS A 143 4.44 -21.72 4.72
N PRO A 144 3.60 -22.74 4.46
CA PRO A 144 2.28 -22.65 3.84
C PRO A 144 1.32 -21.86 4.74
N LYS A 145 0.43 -21.07 4.15
CA LYS A 145 -0.52 -20.28 4.93
C LYS A 145 -1.65 -21.10 5.54
N LEU A 146 -1.93 -22.27 4.99
CA LEU A 146 -3.03 -23.15 5.40
C LEU A 146 -2.50 -24.44 6.01
N GLY A 147 -3.19 -24.94 7.05
CA GLY A 147 -3.00 -26.27 7.62
C GLY A 147 -1.87 -26.41 8.64
N LEU A 148 -1.09 -25.37 8.90
CA LEU A 148 -0.11 -25.42 10.01
C LEU A 148 -0.81 -25.33 11.37
N SER A 149 -0.36 -26.14 12.32
CA SER A 149 -0.67 -25.90 13.74
C SER A 149 0.01 -24.63 14.22
N ALA A 150 -0.54 -23.96 15.24
CA ALA A 150 0.04 -22.76 15.84
C ALA A 150 1.51 -22.93 16.23
N ARG A 151 1.85 -24.11 16.81
CA ARG A 151 3.23 -24.45 17.18
C ARG A 151 4.18 -24.50 15.99
N ASN A 152 3.78 -25.18 14.91
CA ASN A 152 4.60 -25.22 13.68
C ASN A 152 4.69 -23.87 13.00
N TYR A 153 3.63 -23.07 13.07
CA TYR A 153 3.63 -21.70 12.58
C TYR A 153 4.68 -20.85 13.31
N GLY A 154 4.72 -20.90 14.64
CA GLY A 154 5.75 -20.24 15.46
C GLY A 154 7.17 -20.73 15.14
N ARG A 155 7.35 -22.01 14.78
CA ARG A 155 8.64 -22.53 14.32
C ARG A 155 9.08 -21.89 13.00
N VAL A 156 8.19 -21.72 12.03
CA VAL A 156 8.49 -21.01 10.77
C VAL A 156 8.94 -19.57 11.05
N ILE A 157 8.25 -18.88 11.98
CA ILE A 157 8.63 -17.54 12.43
C ILE A 157 10.06 -17.52 12.97
N TYR A 158 10.36 -18.40 13.91
CA TYR A 158 11.69 -18.50 14.52
C TYR A 158 12.81 -18.72 13.48
N GLU A 159 12.62 -19.68 12.56
CA GLU A 159 13.63 -20.00 11.55
C GLU A 159 13.88 -18.81 10.59
N GLY A 160 12.82 -18.11 10.17
CA GLY A 160 12.96 -16.92 9.30
C GLY A 160 13.69 -15.78 10.00
N LEU A 161 13.29 -15.45 11.23
CA LEU A 161 13.90 -14.35 11.99
C LEU A 161 15.33 -14.65 12.40
N LYS A 162 15.62 -15.88 12.84
CA LYS A 162 16.96 -16.35 13.18
C LYS A 162 17.91 -16.27 11.97
N GLY A 163 17.40 -16.52 10.76
CA GLY A 163 18.17 -16.44 9.52
C GLY A 163 18.55 -15.01 9.08
N GLY A 164 18.03 -13.98 9.75
CA GLY A 164 18.40 -12.58 9.49
C GLY A 164 17.27 -11.70 8.96
N LEU A 165 16.02 -12.17 8.89
CA LEU A 165 14.90 -11.30 8.62
C LEU A 165 14.61 -10.37 9.81
N ASP A 166 14.09 -9.19 9.54
CA ASP A 166 13.62 -8.23 10.54
C ASP A 166 12.19 -8.52 10.95
N PHE A 167 11.36 -8.95 9.99
CA PHE A 167 9.95 -9.25 10.19
C PHE A 167 9.52 -10.59 9.59
N MET A 168 8.58 -11.24 10.26
CA MET A 168 7.71 -12.23 9.65
C MET A 168 6.29 -11.71 9.60
N LYS A 169 5.42 -12.30 8.77
CA LYS A 169 4.08 -11.78 8.54
C LYS A 169 3.04 -12.89 8.46
N ASP A 170 1.91 -12.70 9.15
CA ASP A 170 0.68 -13.43 8.88
C ASP A 170 0.20 -13.13 7.46
N ASP A 171 -0.44 -14.08 6.80
CA ASP A 171 -1.09 -13.81 5.52
C ASP A 171 -2.42 -13.07 5.76
N GLU A 172 -2.94 -12.39 4.74
CA GLU A 172 -4.16 -11.56 4.82
C GLU A 172 -5.40 -12.33 5.26
N ASN A 173 -5.45 -13.62 4.96
CA ASN A 173 -6.58 -14.48 5.30
C ASN A 173 -6.30 -15.42 6.49
N ILE A 174 -5.24 -15.20 7.26
CA ILE A 174 -4.95 -15.93 8.49
C ILE A 174 -5.38 -15.09 9.69
N ASN A 175 -6.56 -15.40 10.20
CA ASN A 175 -7.20 -14.72 11.32
C ASN A 175 -7.42 -15.69 12.50
N SER A 176 -8.53 -16.42 12.50
CA SER A 176 -8.83 -17.45 13.51
C SER A 176 -9.59 -18.59 12.85
N GLN A 177 -8.87 -19.48 12.20
CA GLN A 177 -9.45 -20.64 11.53
C GLN A 177 -9.53 -21.85 12.49
N PRO A 178 -10.43 -22.82 12.22
CA PRO A 178 -10.56 -24.02 13.05
C PRO A 178 -9.26 -24.81 13.21
N PHE A 179 -8.36 -24.80 12.21
CA PHE A 179 -7.05 -25.47 12.28
C PHE A 179 -6.01 -24.68 13.07
N MET A 180 -6.23 -23.37 13.33
CA MET A 180 -5.28 -22.51 14.04
C MET A 180 -6.00 -21.27 14.60
N HIS A 181 -6.39 -21.33 15.86
CA HIS A 181 -7.01 -20.20 16.55
C HIS A 181 -5.99 -19.08 16.80
N TRP A 182 -6.47 -17.83 16.76
CA TRP A 182 -5.62 -16.65 16.81
C TRP A 182 -4.79 -16.55 18.10
N ARG A 183 -5.38 -16.91 19.24
CA ARG A 183 -4.72 -16.81 20.56
C ARG A 183 -3.51 -17.74 20.64
N ASP A 184 -3.68 -18.99 20.23
CA ASP A 184 -2.59 -19.97 20.19
C ASP A 184 -1.51 -19.54 19.18
N ARG A 185 -1.91 -19.06 18.01
CA ARG A 185 -0.96 -18.56 17.02
C ARG A 185 -0.11 -17.44 17.60
N PHE A 186 -0.71 -16.43 18.24
CA PHE A 186 0.03 -15.29 18.79
C PHE A 186 1.02 -15.73 19.86
N LEU A 187 0.65 -16.64 20.74
CA LEU A 187 1.55 -17.22 21.75
C LEU A 187 2.78 -17.87 21.11
N TYR A 188 2.59 -18.77 20.15
CA TYR A 188 3.71 -19.46 19.51
C TYR A 188 4.53 -18.55 18.59
N VAL A 189 3.91 -17.59 17.92
CA VAL A 189 4.61 -16.59 17.12
C VAL A 189 5.52 -15.75 18.00
N MET A 190 5.01 -15.21 19.11
CA MET A 190 5.81 -14.36 20.01
C MET A 190 6.88 -15.15 20.78
N ASP A 191 6.65 -16.41 21.10
CA ASP A 191 7.71 -17.31 21.58
C ASP A 191 8.85 -17.44 20.53
N GLY A 192 8.49 -17.61 19.25
CA GLY A 192 9.45 -17.63 18.13
C GLY A 192 10.21 -16.33 17.96
N VAL A 193 9.53 -15.18 18.04
CA VAL A 193 10.14 -13.84 17.97
C VAL A 193 11.15 -13.66 19.12
N ASN A 194 10.73 -13.92 20.35
CA ASN A 194 11.58 -13.73 21.54
C ASN A 194 12.83 -14.62 21.50
N LYS A 195 12.69 -15.88 21.08
CA LYS A 195 13.82 -16.79 20.89
C LYS A 195 14.78 -16.29 19.80
N ALA A 196 14.26 -15.76 18.69
CA ALA A 196 15.08 -15.20 17.62
C ALA A 196 15.83 -13.95 18.06
N GLN A 197 15.19 -13.05 18.81
CA GLN A 197 15.84 -11.88 19.42
C GLN A 197 16.98 -12.29 20.36
N ALA A 198 16.75 -13.29 21.24
CA ALA A 198 17.76 -13.79 22.17
C ALA A 198 18.99 -14.36 21.45
N VAL A 199 18.81 -15.03 20.32
CA VAL A 199 19.92 -15.64 19.54
C VAL A 199 20.65 -14.63 18.68
N THR A 200 19.94 -13.65 18.10
CA THR A 200 20.52 -12.71 17.12
C THR A 200 20.99 -11.41 17.76
N GLY A 201 20.50 -11.04 18.93
CA GLY A 201 20.73 -9.75 19.56
C GLY A 201 20.06 -8.57 18.84
N GLU A 202 19.20 -8.85 17.85
CA GLU A 202 18.48 -7.83 17.07
C GLU A 202 17.02 -7.77 17.47
N VAL A 203 16.43 -6.56 17.43
CA VAL A 203 14.97 -6.41 17.54
C VAL A 203 14.32 -7.05 16.32
N LYS A 204 13.31 -7.89 16.56
CA LYS A 204 12.55 -8.63 15.55
C LYS A 204 11.06 -8.40 15.76
N GLY A 205 10.27 -8.54 14.70
CA GLY A 205 8.82 -8.43 14.79
C GLY A 205 8.07 -9.47 13.96
N SER A 206 6.79 -9.58 14.23
CA SER A 206 5.87 -10.35 13.39
C SER A 206 4.57 -9.57 13.23
N TYR A 207 4.11 -9.41 12.00
CA TYR A 207 2.83 -8.75 11.70
C TYR A 207 1.69 -9.67 12.07
N LEU A 208 1.27 -9.59 13.34
CA LEU A 208 0.15 -10.36 13.86
C LEU A 208 -1.16 -9.80 13.30
N ASN A 209 -1.87 -10.61 12.51
CA ASN A 209 -3.13 -10.20 11.90
C ASN A 209 -4.25 -10.17 12.95
N VAL A 210 -4.62 -8.97 13.35
CA VAL A 210 -5.70 -8.71 14.32
C VAL A 210 -7.06 -8.53 13.66
N THR A 211 -7.15 -8.59 12.34
CA THR A 211 -8.42 -8.47 11.60
C THR A 211 -9.44 -9.47 12.14
N ALA A 212 -10.62 -8.98 12.48
CA ALA A 212 -11.71 -9.75 13.05
C ALA A 212 -13.07 -9.27 12.55
N GLY A 213 -14.14 -9.90 13.01
CA GLY A 213 -15.50 -9.57 12.61
C GLY A 213 -16.04 -8.26 13.20
N THR A 214 -15.50 -7.80 14.33
CA THR A 214 -15.90 -6.54 15.00
C THR A 214 -14.66 -5.80 15.52
N MET A 215 -14.84 -4.52 15.83
CA MET A 215 -13.77 -3.69 16.40
C MET A 215 -13.37 -4.16 17.80
N GLU A 216 -14.33 -4.59 18.60
CA GLU A 216 -14.10 -5.12 19.96
C GLU A 216 -13.16 -6.34 19.92
N GLN A 217 -13.42 -7.26 18.98
CA GLN A 217 -12.53 -8.41 18.76
C GLN A 217 -11.15 -8.00 18.24
N MET A 218 -11.09 -6.98 17.38
CA MET A 218 -9.81 -6.45 16.89
C MET A 218 -9.00 -5.82 18.03
N TYR A 219 -9.63 -5.06 18.90
CA TYR A 219 -8.99 -4.50 20.09
C TYR A 219 -8.50 -5.60 21.03
N GLU A 220 -9.33 -6.61 21.32
CA GLU A 220 -8.93 -7.77 22.16
C GLU A 220 -7.66 -8.45 21.61
N ARG A 221 -7.61 -8.68 20.30
CA ARG A 221 -6.43 -9.29 19.65
C ARG A 221 -5.21 -8.40 19.72
N ALA A 222 -5.39 -7.09 19.48
CA ALA A 222 -4.32 -6.11 19.52
C ALA A 222 -3.76 -5.94 20.95
N GLU A 223 -4.61 -5.88 21.96
CA GLU A 223 -4.21 -5.85 23.36
C GLU A 223 -3.40 -7.09 23.75
N PHE A 224 -3.89 -8.26 23.37
CA PHE A 224 -3.18 -9.50 23.64
C PHE A 224 -1.82 -9.56 22.93
N ALA A 225 -1.73 -9.08 21.68
CA ALA A 225 -0.45 -8.98 20.96
C ALA A 225 0.53 -8.04 21.68
N ARG A 226 0.07 -6.86 22.11
CA ARG A 226 0.86 -5.90 22.90
C ARG A 226 1.36 -6.52 24.21
N ASP A 227 0.48 -7.19 24.95
CA ASP A 227 0.79 -7.80 26.24
C ASP A 227 1.81 -8.96 26.11
N LEU A 228 1.89 -9.59 24.94
CA LEU A 228 2.94 -10.55 24.58
C LEU A 228 4.26 -9.87 24.15
N GLY A 229 4.32 -8.53 24.07
CA GLY A 229 5.49 -7.77 23.68
C GLY A 229 5.64 -7.59 22.17
N SER A 230 4.57 -7.75 21.38
CA SER A 230 4.64 -7.41 19.94
C SER A 230 4.83 -5.92 19.76
N VAL A 231 5.68 -5.53 18.80
CA VAL A 231 5.90 -4.13 18.41
C VAL A 231 4.96 -3.67 17.31
N ILE A 232 4.29 -4.61 16.63
CA ILE A 232 3.52 -4.34 15.42
C ILE A 232 2.31 -5.27 15.33
N VAL A 233 1.20 -4.72 14.84
CA VAL A 233 -0.01 -5.47 14.45
C VAL A 233 -0.34 -5.22 12.99
N MET A 234 -1.10 -6.14 12.38
CA MET A 234 -1.54 -6.04 11.00
C MET A 234 -3.06 -5.96 10.92
N VAL A 235 -3.54 -5.12 10.01
CA VAL A 235 -4.95 -5.07 9.60
C VAL A 235 -5.07 -5.10 8.09
N ASP A 236 -6.22 -5.52 7.58
CA ASP A 236 -6.51 -5.61 6.15
C ASP A 236 -7.38 -4.45 5.68
N LEU A 237 -7.17 -4.00 4.44
CA LEU A 237 -7.95 -2.93 3.79
C LEU A 237 -9.47 -3.22 3.80
N VAL A 238 -9.84 -4.49 3.71
CA VAL A 238 -11.25 -4.93 3.62
C VAL A 238 -12.10 -4.59 4.84
N ILE A 239 -11.50 -4.19 5.97
CA ILE A 239 -12.24 -3.77 7.18
C ILE A 239 -12.91 -2.39 7.02
N GLY A 240 -12.51 -1.62 6.02
CA GLY A 240 -13.04 -0.29 5.76
C GLY A 240 -12.36 0.84 6.55
N TYR A 241 -12.52 2.06 6.04
CA TYR A 241 -11.73 3.21 6.51
C TYR A 241 -12.01 3.62 7.96
N THR A 242 -13.25 3.53 8.42
CA THR A 242 -13.60 3.82 9.82
C THR A 242 -12.90 2.87 10.78
N ALA A 243 -12.88 1.57 10.48
CA ALA A 243 -12.19 0.58 11.29
C ALA A 243 -10.67 0.79 11.26
N ILE A 244 -10.11 1.15 10.09
CA ILE A 244 -8.69 1.49 9.95
C ILE A 244 -8.32 2.69 10.82
N GLN A 245 -9.09 3.78 10.77
CA GLN A 245 -8.86 4.97 11.60
C GLN A 245 -8.99 4.65 13.11
N SER A 246 -9.95 3.81 13.49
CA SER A 246 -10.12 3.35 14.87
C SER A 246 -8.91 2.55 15.36
N MET A 247 -8.39 1.65 14.53
CA MET A 247 -7.17 0.89 14.86
C MET A 247 -5.93 1.77 14.90
N ALA A 248 -5.81 2.75 14.00
CA ALA A 248 -4.71 3.72 14.04
C ALA A 248 -4.72 4.55 15.33
N GLU A 249 -5.90 4.95 15.80
CA GLU A 249 -6.05 5.65 17.07
C GLU A 249 -5.67 4.76 18.26
N TRP A 250 -6.08 3.48 18.25
CA TRP A 250 -5.68 2.50 19.25
C TRP A 250 -4.16 2.30 19.24
N CYS A 251 -3.55 2.09 18.06
CA CYS A 251 -2.10 1.91 17.91
C CYS A 251 -1.32 3.11 18.45
N ARG A 252 -1.79 4.33 18.17
CA ARG A 252 -1.17 5.56 18.69
C ARG A 252 -1.20 5.66 20.20
N LYS A 253 -2.33 5.28 20.84
CA LYS A 253 -2.48 5.27 22.30
C LYS A 253 -1.67 4.18 23.00
N ASN A 254 -1.39 3.10 22.31
CA ASN A 254 -0.73 1.92 22.85
C ASN A 254 0.71 1.74 22.32
N ASP A 255 1.23 2.74 21.63
CA ASP A 255 2.61 2.77 21.13
C ASP A 255 2.97 1.61 20.19
N MET A 256 2.01 1.23 19.33
CA MET A 256 2.12 0.12 18.39
C MET A 256 2.30 0.61 16.95
N ILE A 257 3.08 -0.12 16.17
CA ILE A 257 3.20 0.06 14.71
C ILE A 257 2.00 -0.64 14.05
N MET A 258 1.40 0.00 13.04
CA MET A 258 0.28 -0.56 12.30
C MET A 258 0.66 -0.87 10.85
N HIS A 259 0.73 -2.17 10.53
CA HIS A 259 0.93 -2.66 9.18
C HIS A 259 -0.41 -2.81 8.46
N MET A 260 -0.51 -2.21 7.27
CA MET A 260 -1.70 -2.26 6.41
C MET A 260 -1.47 -3.20 5.23
N HIS A 261 -2.25 -4.28 5.18
CA HIS A 261 -2.31 -5.15 4.00
C HIS A 261 -3.40 -4.66 3.04
N ARG A 262 -3.07 -4.56 1.76
CA ARG A 262 -3.99 -4.01 0.75
C ARG A 262 -4.90 -5.04 0.08
N ALA A 263 -5.10 -6.22 0.65
CA ALA A 263 -5.97 -7.24 0.07
C ALA A 263 -7.33 -6.67 -0.30
N GLY A 264 -7.84 -7.05 -1.48
CA GLY A 264 -9.10 -6.54 -2.02
C GLY A 264 -8.97 -5.26 -2.88
N HIS A 265 -7.83 -4.56 -2.85
CA HIS A 265 -7.68 -3.33 -3.65
C HIS A 265 -7.88 -3.57 -5.15
N GLY A 266 -7.52 -4.75 -5.66
CA GLY A 266 -7.60 -5.08 -7.08
C GLY A 266 -9.01 -4.94 -7.66
N THR A 267 -10.07 -5.09 -6.85
CA THR A 267 -11.45 -4.85 -7.27
C THR A 267 -11.69 -3.39 -7.67
N TYR A 268 -10.94 -2.47 -7.14
CA TYR A 268 -11.02 -1.04 -7.45
C TYR A 268 -10.00 -0.58 -8.47
N THR A 269 -8.82 -1.21 -8.50
CA THR A 269 -7.64 -0.64 -9.18
C THR A 269 -7.34 -1.25 -10.55
N ARG A 270 -7.83 -2.48 -10.85
CA ARG A 270 -7.44 -3.24 -12.05
C ARG A 270 -8.01 -2.72 -13.38
N GLN A 271 -9.18 -2.13 -13.38
CA GLN A 271 -9.80 -1.61 -14.59
C GLN A 271 -9.19 -0.26 -14.98
N LYS A 272 -8.86 -0.10 -16.26
CA LYS A 272 -8.18 1.10 -16.78
C LYS A 272 -9.04 2.35 -16.80
N ASN A 273 -10.35 2.18 -16.97
CA ASN A 273 -11.30 3.27 -17.20
C ASN A 273 -12.41 3.34 -16.13
N HIS A 274 -12.41 2.39 -15.16
CA HIS A 274 -13.41 2.40 -14.08
C HIS A 274 -12.78 2.01 -12.75
N GLY A 275 -13.15 2.69 -11.67
CA GLY A 275 -12.68 2.39 -10.32
C GLY A 275 -11.85 3.50 -9.68
N VAL A 276 -10.88 3.13 -8.86
CA VAL A 276 -10.03 4.07 -8.09
C VAL A 276 -8.58 3.66 -8.21
N SER A 277 -7.70 4.58 -8.59
CA SER A 277 -6.27 4.32 -8.64
C SER A 277 -5.71 4.01 -7.26
N PHE A 278 -4.74 3.11 -7.19
CA PHE A 278 -4.11 2.76 -5.92
C PHE A 278 -3.39 3.96 -5.26
N ARG A 279 -2.92 4.95 -6.04
CA ARG A 279 -2.33 6.18 -5.46
C ARG A 279 -3.32 6.97 -4.60
N VAL A 280 -4.59 6.97 -4.98
CA VAL A 280 -5.67 7.58 -4.18
C VAL A 280 -5.89 6.79 -2.90
N ILE A 281 -5.95 5.46 -2.99
CA ILE A 281 -6.08 4.58 -1.83
C ILE A 281 -4.87 4.77 -0.90
N ALA A 282 -3.66 4.87 -1.43
CA ALA A 282 -2.45 5.11 -0.64
C ALA A 282 -2.50 6.47 0.10
N LYS A 283 -3.01 7.53 -0.57
CA LYS A 283 -3.24 8.84 0.08
C LYS A 283 -4.25 8.74 1.22
N TRP A 284 -5.37 8.06 1.00
CA TRP A 284 -6.36 7.81 2.04
C TRP A 284 -5.80 7.03 3.22
N LEU A 285 -5.02 5.98 2.96
CA LEU A 285 -4.43 5.15 4.00
C LEU A 285 -3.35 5.88 4.81
N ARG A 286 -2.54 6.73 4.17
CA ARG A 286 -1.59 7.58 4.88
C ARG A 286 -2.29 8.54 5.83
N LEU A 287 -3.40 9.14 5.42
CA LEU A 287 -4.20 10.02 6.28
C LEU A 287 -4.96 9.23 7.36
N ALA A 288 -5.52 8.07 7.01
CA ALA A 288 -6.22 7.18 7.94
C ALA A 288 -5.31 6.71 9.07
N GLY A 289 -4.01 6.51 8.79
CA GLY A 289 -3.01 6.25 9.81
C GLY A 289 -2.34 4.89 9.76
N CYS A 290 -1.84 4.42 8.62
CA CYS A 290 -0.97 3.25 8.58
C CYS A 290 0.51 3.65 8.69
N ASP A 291 1.32 2.81 9.36
CA ASP A 291 2.78 2.95 9.40
C ASP A 291 3.44 2.20 8.25
N HIS A 292 2.94 1.00 7.91
CA HIS A 292 3.34 0.22 6.75
C HIS A 292 2.21 0.08 5.75
N LEU A 293 2.55 0.10 4.46
CA LEU A 293 1.59 -0.13 3.38
C LEU A 293 2.20 -0.97 2.26
N HIS A 294 1.53 -2.05 1.88
CA HIS A 294 1.89 -2.79 0.66
C HIS A 294 1.69 -1.93 -0.58
N THR A 295 2.77 -1.69 -1.35
CA THR A 295 2.79 -0.75 -2.48
C THR A 295 3.22 -1.38 -3.81
N GLY A 296 3.54 -2.68 -3.83
CA GLY A 296 4.03 -3.37 -5.02
C GLY A 296 5.54 -3.43 -5.13
N THR A 297 6.03 -4.23 -6.08
CA THR A 297 7.46 -4.56 -6.20
C THR A 297 8.11 -4.08 -7.50
N ALA A 298 7.34 -3.72 -8.50
CA ALA A 298 7.79 -3.39 -9.85
C ALA A 298 8.57 -4.50 -10.61
N VAL A 299 9.21 -5.43 -9.89
CA VAL A 299 10.02 -6.53 -10.46
C VAL A 299 9.44 -7.92 -10.15
N GLY A 300 8.36 -8.00 -9.38
CA GLY A 300 7.74 -9.25 -8.97
C GLY A 300 6.61 -9.72 -9.90
N LYS A 301 5.88 -10.74 -9.45
CA LYS A 301 4.78 -11.38 -10.23
C LYS A 301 3.44 -10.62 -10.19
N LEU A 302 3.30 -9.62 -9.34
CA LEU A 302 2.07 -8.85 -9.22
C LEU A 302 2.08 -7.68 -10.21
N GLU A 303 0.89 -7.33 -10.71
CA GLU A 303 0.67 -6.20 -11.58
C GLU A 303 1.25 -4.90 -10.99
N GLY A 304 1.89 -4.12 -11.83
CA GLY A 304 2.38 -2.80 -11.49
C GLY A 304 3.42 -2.30 -12.49
N ASP A 305 3.12 -1.19 -13.14
CA ASP A 305 4.12 -0.45 -13.91
C ASP A 305 5.19 0.13 -12.96
N PRO A 306 6.50 -0.06 -13.23
CA PRO A 306 7.58 0.37 -12.33
C PRO A 306 7.53 1.85 -11.96
N MET A 307 7.23 2.73 -12.91
CA MET A 307 7.15 4.17 -12.66
C MET A 307 5.96 4.51 -11.77
N THR A 308 4.80 3.93 -12.05
CA THR A 308 3.60 4.09 -11.23
C THR A 308 3.82 3.57 -9.80
N VAL A 309 4.50 2.43 -9.63
CA VAL A 309 4.88 1.92 -8.31
C VAL A 309 5.79 2.90 -7.57
N GLN A 310 6.80 3.47 -8.22
CA GLN A 310 7.61 4.53 -7.62
C GLN A 310 6.77 5.73 -7.18
N GLY A 311 5.74 6.11 -7.94
CA GLY A 311 4.79 7.14 -7.55
C GLY A 311 4.07 6.83 -6.23
N TYR A 312 3.71 5.55 -6.00
CA TYR A 312 3.13 5.14 -4.72
C TYR A 312 4.13 5.28 -3.56
N TYR A 313 5.41 5.00 -3.81
CA TYR A 313 6.47 5.20 -2.82
C TYR A 313 6.65 6.69 -2.50
N ASN A 314 6.58 7.57 -3.49
CA ASN A 314 6.58 9.03 -3.26
C ASN A 314 5.39 9.45 -2.37
N VAL A 315 4.17 8.98 -2.66
CA VAL A 315 3.00 9.24 -1.82
C VAL A 315 3.21 8.82 -0.37
N CYS A 316 3.90 7.70 -0.13
CA CYS A 316 4.16 7.19 1.22
C CYS A 316 5.24 8.00 1.96
N ARG A 317 6.33 8.40 1.27
CA ARG A 317 7.58 8.86 1.92
C ARG A 317 7.85 10.34 1.82
N ASP A 318 7.32 11.02 0.80
CA ASP A 318 7.65 12.42 0.58
C ASP A 318 6.92 13.33 1.56
N SER A 319 7.57 14.40 1.98
CA SER A 319 6.93 15.50 2.69
C SER A 319 6.20 16.44 1.73
N TYR A 320 6.70 16.52 0.49
CA TYR A 320 6.10 17.24 -0.62
C TYR A 320 6.20 16.37 -1.87
N THR A 321 5.06 15.91 -2.37
CA THR A 321 4.97 15.15 -3.60
C THR A 321 4.86 16.12 -4.77
N LYS A 322 5.80 16.07 -5.71
CA LYS A 322 5.74 16.87 -6.96
C LYS A 322 4.92 16.15 -8.00
N THR A 323 4.32 16.94 -8.89
CA THR A 323 3.70 16.44 -10.12
C THR A 323 4.74 15.73 -10.98
N ASP A 324 4.45 14.48 -11.30
CA ASP A 324 5.26 13.63 -12.20
C ASP A 324 4.31 12.66 -12.91
N LEU A 325 3.97 13.00 -14.15
CA LEU A 325 3.00 12.24 -14.93
C LEU A 325 3.52 10.85 -15.31
N GLN A 326 4.83 10.65 -15.42
CA GLN A 326 5.41 9.33 -15.66
C GLN A 326 5.20 8.40 -14.46
N ARG A 327 5.22 8.96 -13.26
CA ARG A 327 4.90 8.26 -12.02
C ARG A 327 3.40 8.29 -11.67
N GLY A 328 2.59 8.83 -12.57
CA GLY A 328 1.15 8.97 -12.35
C GLY A 328 0.77 9.97 -11.26
N LEU A 329 1.62 10.91 -10.91
CA LEU A 329 1.37 11.96 -9.93
C LEU A 329 0.87 13.21 -10.66
N PHE A 330 -0.43 13.50 -10.54
CA PHE A 330 -1.06 14.58 -11.30
C PHE A 330 -1.05 15.93 -10.58
N PHE A 331 -0.75 15.93 -9.30
CA PHE A 331 -0.79 17.14 -8.48
C PHE A 331 0.43 17.27 -7.58
N ASP A 332 0.90 18.49 -7.44
CA ASP A 332 1.73 18.87 -6.32
C ASP A 332 0.91 18.75 -5.03
N MET A 333 1.47 18.12 -4.02
CA MET A 333 0.80 17.92 -2.75
C MET A 333 1.77 18.09 -1.58
N ASP A 334 1.51 19.06 -0.73
CA ASP A 334 2.18 19.28 0.54
C ASP A 334 1.50 18.42 1.61
N TRP A 335 2.26 17.52 2.23
CA TRP A 335 1.78 16.64 3.28
C TRP A 335 1.80 17.27 4.68
N ALA A 336 2.18 18.55 4.77
CA ALA A 336 2.40 19.24 6.03
C ALA A 336 3.36 18.46 6.94
N ASP A 337 2.96 18.25 8.20
CA ASP A 337 3.69 17.48 9.22
C ASP A 337 3.22 16.01 9.32
N THR A 338 2.41 15.54 8.36
CA THR A 338 1.95 14.14 8.34
C THR A 338 3.14 13.20 8.23
N LYS A 339 3.24 12.28 9.19
CA LYS A 339 4.30 11.29 9.25
C LYS A 339 4.38 10.46 7.98
N LYS A 340 5.59 9.96 7.69
CA LYS A 340 5.88 9.09 6.54
C LYS A 340 5.45 7.66 6.82
N VAL A 341 5.03 6.97 5.77
CA VAL A 341 4.66 5.56 5.77
C VAL A 341 5.81 4.74 5.20
N MET A 342 6.11 3.59 5.77
CA MET A 342 7.07 2.62 5.25
C MET A 342 6.41 1.79 4.14
N PRO A 343 6.80 1.92 2.87
CA PRO A 343 6.30 1.06 1.81
C PRO A 343 6.76 -0.38 2.00
N VAL A 344 5.92 -1.34 1.60
CA VAL A 344 6.25 -2.76 1.64
C VAL A 344 6.20 -3.33 0.23
N ALA A 345 7.36 -3.78 -0.26
CA ALA A 345 7.50 -4.46 -1.54
C ALA A 345 7.28 -5.97 -1.34
N SER A 346 6.16 -6.49 -1.82
CA SER A 346 5.79 -7.90 -1.68
C SER A 346 5.20 -8.45 -2.96
N GLY A 347 5.61 -9.65 -3.35
CA GLY A 347 5.02 -10.37 -4.48
C GLY A 347 6.03 -10.95 -5.46
N GLY A 348 6.56 -12.15 -5.17
CA GLY A 348 7.38 -12.92 -6.10
C GLY A 348 8.83 -12.45 -6.25
N ILE A 349 9.36 -11.69 -5.30
CA ILE A 349 10.77 -11.26 -5.28
C ILE A 349 11.68 -12.34 -4.67
N HIS A 350 12.94 -12.34 -5.09
CA HIS A 350 13.99 -13.26 -4.63
C HIS A 350 15.36 -12.57 -4.54
N ALA A 351 16.33 -13.21 -3.86
CA ALA A 351 17.66 -12.66 -3.58
C ALA A 351 18.40 -12.14 -4.84
N GLY A 352 18.22 -12.78 -5.99
CA GLY A 352 18.83 -12.37 -7.26
C GLY A 352 18.41 -10.98 -7.77
N GLN A 353 17.27 -10.47 -7.32
CA GLN A 353 16.74 -9.16 -7.70
C GLN A 353 17.13 -8.04 -6.72
N MET A 354 17.96 -8.32 -5.70
CA MET A 354 18.27 -7.37 -4.64
C MET A 354 18.85 -6.05 -5.15
N HIS A 355 19.68 -6.10 -6.18
CA HIS A 355 20.27 -4.92 -6.81
C HIS A 355 19.21 -3.99 -7.42
N GLN A 356 18.22 -4.54 -8.12
CA GLN A 356 17.10 -3.78 -8.70
C GLN A 356 16.19 -3.20 -7.62
N LEU A 357 15.89 -3.96 -6.57
CA LEU A 357 15.03 -3.53 -5.48
C LEU A 357 15.62 -2.36 -4.70
N ILE A 358 16.93 -2.40 -4.41
CA ILE A 358 17.61 -1.32 -3.70
C ILE A 358 17.72 -0.06 -4.57
N ASP A 359 18.01 -0.21 -5.85
CA ASP A 359 18.08 0.90 -6.78
C ASP A 359 16.73 1.61 -6.94
N LEU A 360 15.67 0.84 -7.16
CA LEU A 360 14.31 1.38 -7.34
C LEU A 360 13.73 2.03 -6.08
N PHE A 361 14.01 1.46 -4.90
CA PHE A 361 13.26 1.81 -3.70
C PHE A 361 14.09 2.44 -2.59
N GLY A 362 15.41 2.36 -2.65
CA GLY A 362 16.31 2.89 -1.61
C GLY A 362 16.16 2.15 -0.29
N ASP A 363 16.46 2.82 0.82
CA ASP A 363 16.51 2.22 2.17
C ASP A 363 15.13 2.15 2.86
N ASP A 364 14.27 3.13 2.62
CA ASP A 364 13.00 3.25 3.31
C ASP A 364 11.91 2.38 2.68
N VAL A 365 12.09 1.07 2.83
CA VAL A 365 11.20 0.02 2.32
C VAL A 365 11.35 -1.26 3.12
N VAL A 366 10.29 -2.04 3.26
CA VAL A 366 10.35 -3.44 3.68
C VAL A 366 10.34 -4.32 2.43
N LEU A 367 11.38 -5.10 2.21
CA LEU A 367 11.45 -6.11 1.15
C LEU A 367 10.91 -7.45 1.67
N GLN A 368 9.76 -7.87 1.17
CA GLN A 368 9.01 -9.01 1.70
C GLN A 368 9.17 -10.24 0.79
N PHE A 369 10.07 -11.14 1.15
CA PHE A 369 10.47 -12.31 0.38
C PHE A 369 9.68 -13.57 0.79
N GLY A 370 8.38 -13.67 0.47
CA GLY A 370 7.58 -14.84 0.83
C GLY A 370 8.16 -16.15 0.30
N GLY A 371 7.92 -16.44 -0.99
CA GLY A 371 8.44 -17.65 -1.65
C GLY A 371 9.97 -17.72 -1.68
N GLY A 372 10.65 -16.61 -1.90
CA GLY A 372 12.11 -16.51 -1.93
C GLY A 372 12.81 -16.77 -0.59
N THR A 373 12.06 -16.90 0.52
CA THR A 373 12.57 -17.32 1.83
C THR A 373 12.10 -18.74 2.16
N ILE A 374 10.79 -18.94 2.19
CA ILE A 374 10.18 -20.18 2.70
C ILE A 374 10.39 -21.36 1.75
N GLY A 375 10.42 -21.10 0.46
CA GLY A 375 10.65 -22.11 -0.59
C GLY A 375 12.11 -22.43 -0.89
N HIS A 376 13.05 -21.96 -0.07
CA HIS A 376 14.47 -22.19 -0.29
C HIS A 376 14.82 -23.70 -0.18
N PRO A 377 15.62 -24.26 -1.12
CA PRO A 377 15.94 -25.71 -1.15
C PRO A 377 16.55 -26.24 0.14
N GLN A 378 17.32 -25.40 0.84
CA GLN A 378 17.98 -25.75 2.12
C GLN A 378 17.16 -25.34 3.35
N GLY A 379 15.88 -24.98 3.19
CA GLY A 379 14.98 -24.62 4.27
C GLY A 379 14.90 -23.11 4.56
N ILE A 380 14.01 -22.77 5.47
CA ILE A 380 13.59 -21.39 5.75
C ILE A 380 14.74 -20.50 6.25
N GLN A 381 15.52 -20.99 7.20
CA GLN A 381 16.66 -20.24 7.74
C GLN A 381 17.68 -19.93 6.66
N ALA A 382 17.99 -20.89 5.78
CA ALA A 382 18.90 -20.68 4.66
C ALA A 382 18.37 -19.63 3.67
N GLY A 383 17.06 -19.64 3.38
CA GLY A 383 16.44 -18.61 2.55
C GLY A 383 16.52 -17.21 3.17
N ALA A 384 16.35 -17.10 4.47
CA ALA A 384 16.54 -15.84 5.19
C ALA A 384 18.00 -15.36 5.16
N VAL A 385 18.95 -16.27 5.36
CA VAL A 385 20.41 -15.98 5.24
C VAL A 385 20.76 -15.50 3.83
N ALA A 386 20.25 -16.17 2.79
CA ALA A 386 20.49 -15.78 1.40
C ALA A 386 20.02 -14.35 1.13
N ASN A 387 18.79 -13.99 1.56
CA ASN A 387 18.27 -12.63 1.40
C ASN A 387 19.07 -11.59 2.22
N ARG A 388 19.50 -11.94 3.43
CA ARG A 388 20.29 -11.04 4.28
C ARG A 388 21.67 -10.78 3.69
N VAL A 389 22.39 -11.80 3.25
CA VAL A 389 23.70 -11.66 2.61
C VAL A 389 23.60 -10.89 1.30
N ALA A 390 22.57 -11.15 0.49
CA ALA A 390 22.31 -10.39 -0.73
C ALA A 390 22.07 -8.90 -0.43
N LEU A 391 21.28 -8.58 0.60
CA LEU A 391 21.06 -7.19 1.03
C LEU A 391 22.37 -6.53 1.46
N GLU A 392 23.11 -7.15 2.36
CA GLU A 392 24.32 -6.55 2.95
C GLU A 392 25.41 -6.30 1.91
N CYS A 393 25.65 -7.25 0.98
CA CYS A 393 26.64 -7.05 -0.07
C CYS A 393 26.21 -5.94 -1.06
N MET A 394 24.92 -5.77 -1.35
CA MET A 394 24.43 -4.71 -2.22
C MET A 394 24.51 -3.33 -1.54
N VAL A 395 24.10 -3.22 -0.27
CA VAL A 395 24.22 -1.97 0.50
C VAL A 395 25.69 -1.55 0.63
N LYS A 396 26.57 -2.50 0.91
CA LYS A 396 28.00 -2.24 0.96
C LYS A 396 28.53 -1.72 -0.39
N ALA A 397 28.20 -2.39 -1.50
CA ALA A 397 28.64 -1.99 -2.83
C ALA A 397 28.14 -0.59 -3.21
N ARG A 398 26.87 -0.30 -2.94
CA ARG A 398 26.28 1.04 -3.15
C ARG A 398 27.02 2.11 -2.34
N ASN A 399 27.30 1.84 -1.06
CA ASN A 399 28.01 2.78 -0.18
C ASN A 399 29.47 2.97 -0.59
N GLU A 400 30.07 2.02 -1.30
CA GLU A 400 31.38 2.13 -1.95
C GLU A 400 31.31 2.89 -3.29
N GLY A 401 30.13 3.35 -3.72
CA GLY A 401 29.93 4.11 -4.95
C GLY A 401 29.86 3.27 -6.22
N LYS A 402 29.66 1.95 -6.12
CA LYS A 402 29.50 1.07 -7.29
C LYS A 402 28.12 1.23 -7.94
N ASN A 403 28.08 1.05 -9.24
CA ASN A 403 26.81 0.96 -9.97
C ASN A 403 26.17 -0.41 -9.73
N ILE A 404 25.28 -0.48 -8.74
CA ILE A 404 24.65 -1.75 -8.36
C ILE A 404 23.71 -2.31 -9.41
N LEU A 405 23.18 -1.52 -10.35
CA LEU A 405 22.39 -2.05 -11.46
C LEU A 405 23.25 -2.86 -12.42
N GLU A 406 24.42 -2.35 -12.79
CA GLU A 406 25.33 -2.99 -13.74
C GLU A 406 26.17 -4.09 -13.07
N GLU A 407 26.75 -3.79 -11.92
CA GLU A 407 27.67 -4.70 -11.22
C GLU A 407 26.96 -5.68 -10.29
N GLY A 408 25.70 -5.43 -9.93
CA GLY A 408 24.96 -6.19 -8.93
C GLY A 408 24.93 -7.70 -9.17
N PRO A 409 24.62 -8.20 -10.37
CA PRO A 409 24.67 -9.63 -10.65
C PRO A 409 26.05 -10.27 -10.38
N THR A 410 27.14 -9.57 -10.70
CA THR A 410 28.51 -10.02 -10.44
C THR A 410 28.82 -10.00 -8.95
N ILE A 411 28.39 -8.96 -8.23
CA ILE A 411 28.58 -8.83 -6.78
C ILE A 411 27.84 -9.97 -6.05
N LEU A 412 26.61 -10.27 -6.44
CA LEU A 412 25.83 -11.39 -5.87
C LEU A 412 26.52 -12.72 -6.10
N LYS A 413 26.99 -12.99 -7.34
CA LYS A 413 27.74 -14.22 -7.67
C LYS A 413 29.03 -14.34 -6.85
N ASN A 414 29.72 -13.24 -6.60
CA ASN A 414 30.93 -13.25 -5.77
C ASN A 414 30.61 -13.51 -4.29
N ALA A 415 29.57 -12.90 -3.74
CA ALA A 415 29.09 -13.17 -2.39
C ALA A 415 28.63 -14.61 -2.20
N ALA A 416 28.02 -15.20 -3.22
CA ALA A 416 27.56 -16.59 -3.22
C ALA A 416 28.69 -17.61 -3.09
N LYS A 417 29.94 -17.31 -3.55
CA LYS A 417 31.11 -18.19 -3.40
C LYS A 417 31.42 -18.52 -1.94
N THR A 418 31.05 -17.64 -1.02
CA THR A 418 31.29 -17.80 0.43
C THR A 418 29.99 -18.06 1.21
N CYS A 419 28.83 -18.04 0.53
CA CYS A 419 27.54 -18.24 1.15
C CYS A 419 26.74 -19.30 0.38
N GLY A 420 26.80 -20.55 0.81
CA GLY A 420 26.07 -21.67 0.20
C GLY A 420 24.56 -21.42 0.06
N PRO A 421 23.87 -20.87 1.07
CA PRO A 421 22.47 -20.47 0.92
C PRO A 421 22.20 -19.49 -0.22
N LEU A 422 23.04 -18.46 -0.38
CA LEU A 422 22.88 -17.51 -1.49
C LEU A 422 23.16 -18.17 -2.84
N GLN A 423 24.18 -19.05 -2.93
CA GLN A 423 24.42 -19.83 -4.15
C GLN A 423 23.20 -20.67 -4.54
N ALA A 424 22.63 -21.42 -3.59
CA ALA A 424 21.45 -22.23 -3.83
C ALA A 424 20.22 -21.41 -4.26
N ALA A 425 20.06 -20.19 -3.69
CA ALA A 425 19.01 -19.26 -4.09
C ALA A 425 19.19 -18.75 -5.52
N LEU A 426 20.42 -18.40 -5.91
CA LEU A 426 20.72 -17.95 -7.28
C LEU A 426 20.56 -19.09 -8.29
N ASP A 427 21.00 -20.30 -7.97
CA ASP A 427 20.83 -21.47 -8.83
C ASP A 427 19.34 -21.82 -9.04
N THR A 428 18.50 -21.57 -8.03
CA THR A 428 17.08 -21.90 -8.10
C THR A 428 16.25 -20.83 -8.82
N TRP A 429 16.57 -19.57 -8.62
CA TRP A 429 15.71 -18.44 -9.02
C TRP A 429 16.41 -17.38 -9.87
N GLY A 430 17.72 -17.46 -10.07
CA GLY A 430 18.50 -16.40 -10.73
C GLY A 430 18.02 -16.02 -12.12
N ASP A 431 17.46 -16.98 -12.86
CA ASP A 431 16.94 -16.79 -14.21
C ASP A 431 15.41 -16.54 -14.24
N ILE A 432 14.75 -16.51 -13.09
CA ILE A 432 13.31 -16.26 -13.02
C ILE A 432 13.06 -14.76 -13.10
N SER A 433 12.50 -14.33 -14.22
CA SER A 433 11.95 -12.99 -14.40
C SER A 433 10.46 -13.07 -14.74
N PHE A 434 9.69 -12.11 -14.23
CA PHE A 434 8.25 -12.03 -14.50
C PHE A 434 8.02 -11.00 -15.61
N ASN A 435 8.30 -11.38 -16.85
CA ASN A 435 8.16 -10.53 -18.04
C ASN A 435 6.74 -10.57 -18.63
N TYR A 436 5.71 -10.66 -17.79
CA TYR A 436 4.34 -10.53 -18.25
C TYR A 436 4.08 -9.07 -18.67
N GLN A 437 3.44 -8.89 -19.82
CA GLN A 437 2.88 -7.58 -20.12
C GLN A 437 1.87 -7.23 -19.04
N SER A 438 2.12 -6.12 -18.34
CA SER A 438 1.18 -5.62 -17.35
C SER A 438 -0.16 -5.34 -18.03
N THR A 439 -1.24 -5.93 -17.50
CA THR A 439 -2.59 -5.56 -17.92
C THR A 439 -3.01 -4.24 -17.27
N ASP A 440 -2.32 -3.83 -16.21
CA ASP A 440 -2.29 -2.45 -15.74
C ASP A 440 -1.41 -1.61 -16.68
N SER A 441 -1.57 -1.71 -18.01
CA SER A 441 -0.91 -0.76 -18.88
C SER A 441 -1.02 0.61 -18.21
N SER A 442 0.05 1.39 -18.31
CA SER A 442 0.15 2.71 -17.74
C SER A 442 -1.23 3.32 -17.51
N ASP A 443 -1.57 3.60 -16.27
CA ASP A 443 -2.82 4.28 -15.93
C ASP A 443 -2.96 5.55 -16.76
N TYR A 444 -1.86 6.00 -17.33
CA TYR A 444 -1.73 7.17 -18.16
C TYR A 444 -1.06 6.79 -19.48
N ALA A 445 -1.65 7.22 -20.60
CA ALA A 445 -1.19 6.89 -21.94
C ALA A 445 0.22 7.43 -22.31
N VAL A 446 0.87 8.12 -21.41
CA VAL A 446 2.20 8.74 -21.58
C VAL A 446 3.28 7.98 -20.79
N THR A 447 2.93 7.01 -19.97
CA THR A 447 3.96 6.19 -19.31
C THR A 447 4.58 5.28 -20.35
N PRO A 448 5.89 5.41 -20.67
CA PRO A 448 6.53 4.49 -21.59
C PRO A 448 6.38 3.08 -21.03
N SER A 449 5.83 2.16 -21.81
CA SER A 449 5.96 0.74 -21.49
C SER A 449 7.45 0.47 -21.40
N VAL A 450 7.92 0.13 -20.24
CA VAL A 450 9.28 -0.41 -20.11
C VAL A 450 9.24 -1.76 -20.79
N ALA A 451 9.82 -1.81 -21.99
CA ALA A 451 10.01 -3.04 -22.76
C ALA A 451 10.97 -3.98 -22.02
#